data_888d4eca66ad86c3aefdd2bcf9a34a18
#
_entry.id   888d4eca66ad86c3aefdd2bcf9a34a18
#
_cell.length_a   1.000
_cell.length_b   1.000
_cell.length_c   1.000
_cell.angle_alpha   90.00
_cell.angle_beta   90.00
_cell.angle_gamma   90.00
#
_symmetry.space_group_name_H-M   'P 1'
#
loop_
_entity.id
_entity.type
_entity.pdbx_description
1 polymer ?
#
loop_
_entity_poly.entity_id
_entity_poly.type
_entity_poly.pdbx_seq_one_letter_code
_entity_poly.pdbx_strand_id
1 'polypeptide(L)'
;MDTNKNNNNSSKEAKAYLPPAEDVILKFMNKRAYKGTFIDFGCNDGYFTFTSEKFFTNVIGVDLSIDTINELLRTRPESSDAKFIRSHNYTTALPDGSADVIFMFHILKKIPNVKQFVKEIKRLLKEDGELWILEIEKTEADLGLKASDDYFIPKEELITRLKDDELHFIEYIDINESYYGVKFTKNEDLFMRFY
;
A
#
# COMPACT_ATOMS: atom_id res chain seq x y z
N MET A 1 33.60 5.16 -2.21
CA MET A 1 33.23 5.44 -3.57
C MET A 1 31.74 5.38 -3.57
N ASP A 2 31.12 6.54 -3.60
CA ASP A 2 29.77 6.76 -3.06
C ASP A 2 28.68 6.56 -4.09
N THR A 3 27.95 5.46 -4.01
CA THR A 3 26.74 5.22 -4.82
C THR A 3 25.45 5.16 -4.00
N ASN A 4 25.49 5.51 -2.69
CA ASN A 4 24.35 5.33 -1.78
C ASN A 4 23.63 6.63 -1.35
N LYS A 5 23.91 7.77 -2.00
CA LYS A 5 23.29 9.06 -1.57
C LYS A 5 22.03 9.47 -2.35
N ASN A 6 21.69 8.80 -3.45
CA ASN A 6 20.59 9.28 -4.32
C ASN A 6 19.21 8.67 -4.05
N ASN A 7 19.12 7.58 -3.28
CA ASN A 7 17.79 6.95 -3.04
C ASN A 7 16.96 7.60 -1.91
N ASN A 8 17.60 8.41 -1.05
CA ASN A 8 16.88 9.07 0.06
C ASN A 8 16.20 10.38 -0.33
N ASN A 9 16.58 11.00 -1.46
CA ASN A 9 15.97 12.26 -1.89
C ASN A 9 14.64 12.07 -2.62
N SER A 10 14.51 11.03 -3.44
CA SER A 10 13.25 10.80 -4.18
C SER A 10 12.07 10.51 -3.25
N SER A 11 12.30 9.77 -2.16
CA SER A 11 11.24 9.49 -1.18
C SER A 11 10.82 10.72 -0.36
N LYS A 12 11.74 11.66 -0.12
CA LYS A 12 11.44 12.89 0.63
C LYS A 12 10.70 13.94 -0.23
N GLU A 13 11.05 14.03 -1.50
CA GLU A 13 10.42 14.98 -2.42
C GLU A 13 8.97 14.52 -2.77
N ALA A 14 8.76 13.23 -3.04
CA ALA A 14 7.42 12.70 -3.25
C ALA A 14 6.49 12.92 -2.04
N LYS A 15 7.02 12.87 -0.80
CA LYS A 15 6.26 13.15 0.42
C LYS A 15 5.76 14.58 0.54
N ALA A 16 6.45 15.56 -0.03
CA ALA A 16 6.05 16.96 0.05
C ALA A 16 4.69 17.24 -0.64
N TYR A 17 4.28 16.37 -1.55
CA TYR A 17 3.02 16.47 -2.30
C TYR A 17 1.96 15.47 -1.85
N LEU A 18 2.32 14.52 -0.96
CA LEU A 18 1.39 13.52 -0.46
C LEU A 18 0.39 14.17 0.49
N PRO A 19 -0.93 13.94 0.32
CA PRO A 19 -1.90 14.40 1.31
C PRO A 19 -1.67 13.71 2.66
N PRO A 20 -2.18 14.29 3.77
CA PRO A 20 -2.07 13.68 5.08
C PRO A 20 -2.54 12.22 5.06
N ALA A 21 -1.77 11.32 5.69
CA ALA A 21 -2.10 9.89 5.67
C ALA A 21 -3.49 9.61 6.23
N GLU A 22 -3.93 10.39 7.24
CA GLU A 22 -5.26 10.28 7.81
C GLU A 22 -6.36 10.56 6.77
N ASP A 23 -6.20 11.61 5.97
CA ASP A 23 -7.15 11.97 4.92
C ASP A 23 -7.23 10.89 3.83
N VAL A 24 -6.08 10.32 3.46
CA VAL A 24 -6.01 9.20 2.50
C VAL A 24 -6.76 7.99 3.03
N ILE A 25 -6.47 7.57 4.27
CA ILE A 25 -7.13 6.42 4.89
C ILE A 25 -8.62 6.65 5.00
N LEU A 26 -9.05 7.82 5.44
CA LEU A 26 -10.47 8.18 5.54
C LEU A 26 -11.19 8.14 4.20
N LYS A 27 -10.54 8.57 3.12
CA LYS A 27 -11.09 8.45 1.75
C LYS A 27 -11.27 6.99 1.34
N PHE A 28 -10.27 6.14 1.60
CA PHE A 28 -10.39 4.71 1.35
C PHE A 28 -11.49 4.06 2.21
N MET A 29 -11.63 4.46 3.46
CA MET A 29 -12.68 3.94 4.35
C MET A 29 -14.10 4.29 3.86
N ASN A 30 -14.26 5.39 3.12
CA ASN A 30 -15.54 5.83 2.55
C ASN A 30 -16.71 5.73 3.54
N LYS A 31 -16.53 6.33 4.74
CA LYS A 31 -17.49 6.32 5.87
C LYS A 31 -17.79 4.92 6.48
N ARG A 32 -17.15 3.85 6.02
CA ARG A 32 -17.22 2.55 6.68
C ARG A 32 -16.33 2.55 7.91
N ALA A 33 -16.77 1.92 8.99
CA ALA A 33 -15.93 1.65 10.13
C ALA A 33 -15.19 0.32 9.89
N TYR A 34 -13.89 0.39 9.71
CA TYR A 34 -13.03 -0.79 9.68
C TYR A 34 -12.52 -1.08 11.08
N LYS A 35 -12.47 -2.34 11.43
CA LYS A 35 -11.79 -2.86 12.62
C LYS A 35 -11.03 -4.10 12.17
N GLY A 36 -10.07 -4.53 12.99
CA GLY A 36 -9.31 -5.73 12.67
C GLY A 36 -7.89 -5.41 12.23
N THR A 37 -7.36 -6.11 11.24
CA THR A 37 -5.94 -6.06 10.87
C THR A 37 -5.73 -5.27 9.58
N PHE A 38 -4.90 -4.25 9.68
CA PHE A 38 -4.36 -3.49 8.55
C PHE A 38 -2.91 -3.89 8.28
N ILE A 39 -2.59 -4.23 7.05
CA ILE A 39 -1.22 -4.52 6.62
C ILE A 39 -0.77 -3.41 5.66
N ASP A 40 0.26 -2.66 6.05
CA ASP A 40 0.94 -1.69 5.20
C ASP A 40 2.08 -2.39 4.46
N PHE A 41 1.86 -2.76 3.20
CA PHE A 41 2.81 -3.54 2.42
C PHE A 41 3.75 -2.62 1.63
N GLY A 42 5.03 -2.59 2.01
CA GLY A 42 6.02 -1.60 1.59
C GLY A 42 6.00 -0.38 2.52
N CYS A 43 5.97 -0.63 3.83
CA CYS A 43 5.70 0.38 4.86
C CYS A 43 6.75 1.49 4.96
N ASN A 44 7.93 1.31 4.37
CA ASN A 44 9.01 2.29 4.35
C ASN A 44 9.26 2.91 5.74
N ASP A 45 9.01 4.20 5.94
CA ASP A 45 9.22 4.92 7.20
C ASP A 45 8.01 4.91 8.15
N GLY A 46 6.99 4.10 7.85
CA GLY A 46 5.83 3.92 8.72
C GLY A 46 4.78 5.04 8.64
N TYR A 47 4.85 5.93 7.66
CA TYR A 47 3.93 7.08 7.53
C TYR A 47 2.45 6.67 7.55
N PHE A 48 2.08 5.66 6.76
CA PHE A 48 0.74 5.10 6.76
C PHE A 48 0.53 4.10 7.90
N THR A 49 1.56 3.32 8.25
CA THR A 49 1.50 2.34 9.34
C THR A 49 1.04 2.99 10.66
N PHE A 50 1.78 4.00 11.13
CA PHE A 50 1.46 4.65 12.41
C PHE A 50 0.11 5.39 12.40
N THR A 51 -0.24 5.99 11.26
CA THR A 51 -1.53 6.67 11.14
C THR A 51 -2.71 5.69 11.18
N SER A 52 -2.53 4.48 10.64
CA SER A 52 -3.58 3.45 10.60
C SER A 52 -4.00 2.93 11.97
N GLU A 53 -3.15 3.08 13.01
CA GLU A 53 -3.46 2.69 14.39
C GLU A 53 -4.66 3.46 14.98
N LYS A 54 -5.03 4.60 14.40
CA LYS A 54 -6.25 5.35 14.77
C LYS A 54 -7.54 4.62 14.36
N PHE A 55 -7.47 3.74 13.37
CA PHE A 55 -8.63 3.15 12.69
C PHE A 55 -8.71 1.64 12.82
N PHE A 56 -7.58 0.97 13.01
CA PHE A 56 -7.49 -0.49 13.03
C PHE A 56 -6.95 -0.99 14.36
N THR A 57 -7.44 -2.16 14.79
CA THR A 57 -7.04 -2.77 16.05
C THR A 57 -5.64 -3.37 16.02
N ASN A 58 -5.26 -3.93 14.87
CA ASN A 58 -3.93 -4.49 14.64
C ASN A 58 -3.34 -3.85 13.38
N VAL A 59 -2.14 -3.33 13.50
CA VAL A 59 -1.42 -2.73 12.37
C VAL A 59 -0.08 -3.41 12.20
N ILE A 60 0.22 -3.81 10.95
CA ILE A 60 1.43 -4.53 10.61
C ILE A 60 2.09 -3.82 9.42
N GLY A 61 3.29 -3.28 9.64
CA GLY A 61 4.15 -2.80 8.56
C GLY A 61 4.97 -3.96 7.99
N VAL A 62 4.98 -4.10 6.67
CA VAL A 62 5.76 -5.11 5.95
C VAL A 62 6.72 -4.42 5.00
N ASP A 63 7.99 -4.78 5.04
CA ASP A 63 9.00 -4.28 4.08
C ASP A 63 9.99 -5.39 3.69
N LEU A 64 10.64 -5.25 2.53
CA LEU A 64 11.69 -6.16 2.05
C LEU A 64 13.02 -5.91 2.78
N SER A 65 13.26 -4.66 3.16
CA SER A 65 14.52 -4.21 3.76
C SER A 65 14.53 -4.49 5.25
N ILE A 66 15.49 -5.30 5.68
CA ILE A 66 15.71 -5.53 7.11
C ILE A 66 16.16 -4.25 7.82
N ASP A 67 16.89 -3.38 7.14
CA ASP A 67 17.34 -2.11 7.69
C ASP A 67 16.17 -1.17 7.95
N THR A 68 15.20 -1.13 7.04
CA THR A 68 13.93 -0.42 7.24
C THR A 68 13.19 -0.94 8.47
N ILE A 69 13.03 -2.25 8.59
CA ILE A 69 12.36 -2.87 9.75
C ILE A 69 13.09 -2.53 11.06
N ASN A 70 14.42 -2.65 11.09
CA ASN A 70 15.22 -2.34 12.28
C ASN A 70 15.10 -0.85 12.66
N GLU A 71 15.10 0.04 11.67
CA GLU A 71 14.93 1.49 11.91
C GLU A 71 13.56 1.79 12.48
N LEU A 72 12.49 1.22 11.94
CA LEU A 72 11.13 1.38 12.44
C LEU A 72 10.98 0.87 13.88
N LEU A 73 11.55 -0.29 14.20
CA LEU A 73 11.56 -0.83 15.58
C LEU A 73 12.29 0.10 16.55
N ARG A 74 13.33 0.80 16.09
CA ARG A 74 14.13 1.74 16.90
C ARG A 74 13.44 3.09 17.07
N THR A 75 12.73 3.57 16.05
CA THR A 75 12.20 4.95 15.98
C THR A 75 10.70 5.04 16.19
N ARG A 76 10.01 3.91 16.32
CA ARG A 76 8.56 3.91 16.52
C ARG A 76 8.17 4.74 17.75
N PRO A 77 7.04 5.47 17.70
CA PRO A 77 6.51 6.16 18.86
C PRO A 77 6.26 5.19 20.04
N GLU A 78 6.52 5.61 21.27
CA GLU A 78 6.28 4.80 22.47
C GLU A 78 4.80 4.35 22.61
N SER A 79 3.87 5.15 22.08
CA SER A 79 2.44 4.86 22.06
C SER A 79 2.00 3.90 20.95
N SER A 80 2.92 3.46 20.08
CA SER A 80 2.57 2.61 18.95
C SER A 80 2.71 1.14 19.28
N ASP A 81 1.65 0.36 18.99
CA ASP A 81 1.61 -1.09 19.08
C ASP A 81 1.83 -1.78 17.73
N ALA A 82 2.15 -1.00 16.67
CA ALA A 82 2.39 -1.52 15.33
C ALA A 82 3.52 -2.56 15.32
N LYS A 83 3.28 -3.65 14.60
CA LYS A 83 4.26 -4.73 14.38
C LYS A 83 4.95 -4.52 13.04
N PHE A 84 6.22 -4.92 12.96
CA PHE A 84 6.99 -4.81 11.73
C PHE A 84 7.57 -6.16 11.34
N ILE A 85 7.37 -6.55 10.06
CA ILE A 85 7.73 -7.86 9.55
C ILE A 85 8.50 -7.69 8.24
N ARG A 86 9.63 -8.38 8.12
CA ARG A 86 10.34 -8.47 6.86
C ARG A 86 9.65 -9.48 5.94
N SER A 87 9.37 -9.08 4.70
CA SER A 87 8.96 -10.01 3.64
C SER A 87 10.17 -10.59 2.90
N HIS A 88 10.00 -11.77 2.33
CA HIS A 88 10.99 -12.42 1.46
C HIS A 88 10.36 -12.63 0.09
N ASN A 89 10.92 -12.00 -0.94
CA ASN A 89 10.37 -12.05 -2.31
C ASN A 89 8.86 -11.75 -2.34
N TYR A 90 8.44 -10.74 -1.55
CA TYR A 90 7.04 -10.31 -1.38
C TYR A 90 6.12 -11.35 -0.75
N THR A 91 6.64 -12.38 -0.10
CA THR A 91 5.89 -13.31 0.74
C THR A 91 6.18 -13.06 2.22
N THR A 92 5.23 -13.40 3.09
CA THR A 92 5.33 -13.19 4.53
C THR A 92 5.06 -14.49 5.30
N ALA A 93 5.47 -14.53 6.57
CA ALA A 93 5.12 -15.61 7.49
C ALA A 93 3.77 -15.37 8.19
N LEU A 94 2.98 -14.38 7.76
CA LEU A 94 1.67 -14.12 8.32
C LEU A 94 0.69 -15.24 7.95
N PRO A 95 -0.30 -15.55 8.83
CA PRO A 95 -1.31 -16.55 8.55
C PRO A 95 -2.20 -16.20 7.35
N ASP A 96 -2.78 -17.22 6.72
CA ASP A 96 -3.81 -17.06 5.72
C ASP A 96 -5.03 -16.34 6.33
N GLY A 97 -5.68 -15.47 5.56
CA GLY A 97 -6.87 -14.76 6.01
C GLY A 97 -6.63 -13.87 7.23
N SER A 98 -5.44 -13.31 7.37
CA SER A 98 -5.07 -12.46 8.52
C SER A 98 -5.43 -10.99 8.36
N ALA A 99 -5.64 -10.49 7.14
CA ALA A 99 -5.84 -9.09 6.82
C ALA A 99 -7.29 -8.74 6.51
N ASP A 100 -7.82 -7.72 7.17
CA ASP A 100 -9.06 -7.06 6.77
C ASP A 100 -8.77 -6.05 5.64
N VAL A 101 -7.62 -5.37 5.71
CA VAL A 101 -7.14 -4.45 4.68
C VAL A 101 -5.65 -4.69 4.44
N ILE A 102 -5.26 -4.76 3.18
CA ILE A 102 -3.86 -4.61 2.76
C ILE A 102 -3.76 -3.28 2.02
N PHE A 103 -2.87 -2.42 2.47
CA PHE A 103 -2.59 -1.14 1.85
C PHE A 103 -1.23 -1.15 1.16
N MET A 104 -1.14 -0.49 0.01
CA MET A 104 0.09 -0.33 -0.74
C MET A 104 0.21 1.10 -1.24
N PHE A 105 1.39 1.69 -1.08
CA PHE A 105 1.70 2.98 -1.67
C PHE A 105 2.92 2.88 -2.59
N HIS A 106 2.69 3.12 -3.88
CA HIS A 106 3.73 3.31 -4.89
C HIS A 106 4.81 2.21 -4.93
N ILE A 107 4.40 0.93 -4.79
CA ILE A 107 5.34 -0.20 -4.82
C ILE A 107 5.12 -1.14 -6.00
N LEU A 108 3.98 -1.09 -6.69
CA LEU A 108 3.60 -2.10 -7.68
C LEU A 108 4.61 -2.21 -8.84
N LYS A 109 5.20 -1.10 -9.28
CA LYS A 109 6.25 -1.11 -10.33
C LYS A 109 7.55 -1.77 -9.90
N LYS A 110 7.80 -1.84 -8.60
CA LYS A 110 9.00 -2.46 -8.03
C LYS A 110 8.87 -3.98 -7.88
N ILE A 111 7.67 -4.52 -8.14
CA ILE A 111 7.36 -5.95 -7.97
C ILE A 111 7.67 -6.69 -9.28
N PRO A 112 8.72 -7.52 -9.33
CA PRO A 112 9.14 -8.17 -10.57
C PRO A 112 8.18 -9.28 -11.00
N ASN A 113 7.49 -9.93 -10.06
CA ASN A 113 6.55 -11.01 -10.32
C ASN A 113 5.19 -10.69 -9.71
N VAL A 114 4.39 -9.91 -10.43
CA VAL A 114 3.05 -9.48 -9.99
C VAL A 114 2.13 -10.66 -9.73
N LYS A 115 2.18 -11.73 -10.53
CA LYS A 115 1.33 -12.92 -10.33
C LYS A 115 1.61 -13.62 -9.00
N GLN A 116 2.88 -13.76 -8.63
CA GLN A 116 3.25 -14.34 -7.33
C GLN A 116 2.82 -13.42 -6.19
N PHE A 117 2.98 -12.12 -6.36
CA PHE A 117 2.56 -11.13 -5.39
C PHE A 117 1.04 -11.14 -5.18
N VAL A 118 0.24 -11.18 -6.24
CA VAL A 118 -1.23 -11.29 -6.16
C VAL A 118 -1.66 -12.55 -5.39
N LYS A 119 -0.98 -13.68 -5.58
CA LYS A 119 -1.23 -14.90 -4.79
C LYS A 119 -1.02 -14.67 -3.30
N GLU A 120 0.05 -13.97 -2.92
CA GLU A 120 0.29 -13.63 -1.51
C GLU A 120 -0.78 -12.68 -0.97
N ILE A 121 -1.16 -11.65 -1.71
CA ILE A 121 -2.23 -10.73 -1.31
C ILE A 121 -3.53 -11.50 -1.07
N LYS A 122 -3.94 -12.37 -2.00
CA LYS A 122 -5.15 -13.21 -1.86
C LYS A 122 -5.07 -14.16 -0.64
N ARG A 123 -3.90 -14.73 -0.39
CA ARG A 123 -3.68 -15.60 0.78
C ARG A 123 -3.86 -14.83 2.10
N LEU A 124 -3.32 -13.61 2.16
CA LEU A 124 -3.38 -12.79 3.37
C LEU A 124 -4.75 -12.18 3.62
N LEU A 125 -5.48 -11.80 2.58
CA LEU A 125 -6.82 -11.21 2.72
C LEU A 125 -7.80 -12.22 3.32
N LYS A 126 -8.60 -11.75 4.29
CA LYS A 126 -9.83 -12.42 4.71
C LYS A 126 -10.81 -12.51 3.54
N GLU A 127 -11.88 -13.28 3.70
CA GLU A 127 -12.90 -13.42 2.65
C GLU A 127 -13.47 -12.07 2.24
N ASP A 128 -13.84 -11.23 3.19
CA ASP A 128 -14.35 -9.87 2.95
C ASP A 128 -13.26 -8.80 3.01
N GLY A 129 -11.99 -9.19 2.88
CA GLY A 129 -10.84 -8.28 2.94
C GLY A 129 -10.68 -7.47 1.66
N GLU A 130 -10.10 -6.29 1.80
CA GLU A 130 -9.88 -5.36 0.70
C GLU A 130 -8.38 -5.07 0.49
N LEU A 131 -7.96 -5.00 -0.77
CA LEU A 131 -6.67 -4.44 -1.16
C LEU A 131 -6.88 -2.97 -1.55
N TRP A 132 -6.18 -2.07 -0.88
CA TRP A 132 -6.17 -0.63 -1.15
C TRP A 132 -4.83 -0.23 -1.74
N ILE A 133 -4.83 0.41 -2.88
CA ILE A 133 -3.63 0.86 -3.57
C ILE A 133 -3.70 2.36 -3.77
N LEU A 134 -2.69 3.08 -3.31
CA LEU A 134 -2.47 4.48 -3.58
C LEU A 134 -1.33 4.62 -4.60
N GLU A 135 -1.59 5.31 -5.69
CA GLU A 135 -0.59 5.56 -6.74
C GLU A 135 -0.57 7.03 -7.19
N ILE A 136 0.50 7.40 -7.87
CA ILE A 136 0.71 8.73 -8.42
C ILE A 136 0.00 8.83 -9.77
N GLU A 137 -0.86 9.83 -9.94
CA GLU A 137 -1.61 10.05 -11.19
C GLU A 137 -0.82 10.86 -12.21
N LYS A 138 -0.06 11.86 -11.75
CA LYS A 138 0.74 12.73 -12.64
C LYS A 138 2.16 12.22 -12.77
N THR A 139 2.76 12.53 -13.92
CA THR A 139 4.18 12.27 -14.16
C THR A 139 5.05 13.11 -13.22
N GLU A 140 6.26 12.66 -12.94
CA GLU A 140 7.22 13.45 -12.16
C GLU A 140 7.51 14.83 -12.78
N ALA A 141 7.42 14.98 -14.10
CA ALA A 141 7.55 16.27 -14.76
C ALA A 141 6.49 17.27 -14.27
N ASP A 142 5.27 16.79 -14.05
CA ASP A 142 4.16 17.62 -13.50
C ASP A 142 4.36 17.94 -12.02
N LEU A 143 5.12 17.09 -11.30
CA LEU A 143 5.45 17.28 -9.88
C LEU A 143 6.76 18.04 -9.67
N GLY A 144 7.45 18.42 -10.75
CA GLY A 144 8.77 19.06 -10.72
C GLY A 144 9.93 18.11 -10.41
N LEU A 145 9.67 16.81 -10.43
CA LEU A 145 10.67 15.76 -10.25
C LEU A 145 11.23 15.35 -11.62
N LYS A 146 12.52 15.05 -11.73
CA LYS A 146 13.12 14.51 -12.97
C LYS A 146 12.87 13.01 -13.04
N ALA A 147 11.81 12.59 -13.73
CA ALA A 147 11.39 11.21 -13.78
C ALA A 147 12.02 10.37 -14.90
N SER A 148 12.21 9.11 -14.61
CA SER A 148 12.19 8.06 -15.60
C SER A 148 10.73 7.57 -15.80
N ASP A 149 10.37 7.15 -17.04
CA ASP A 149 9.04 6.60 -17.38
C ASP A 149 8.61 5.41 -16.50
N ASP A 150 9.51 4.93 -15.64
CA ASP A 150 9.29 3.80 -14.73
C ASP A 150 8.55 4.15 -13.43
N TYR A 151 8.18 5.39 -13.21
CA TYR A 151 7.65 5.83 -11.90
C TYR A 151 6.13 5.86 -11.83
N PHE A 152 5.45 5.93 -12.94
CA PHE A 152 4.01 6.14 -13.03
C PHE A 152 3.27 4.91 -13.58
N ILE A 153 2.13 4.55 -12.99
CA ILE A 153 1.22 3.52 -13.52
C ILE A 153 -0.12 4.17 -13.83
N PRO A 154 -0.57 4.19 -15.11
CA PRO A 154 -1.93 4.61 -15.44
C PRO A 154 -2.98 3.74 -14.75
N LYS A 155 -4.14 4.32 -14.40
CA LYS A 155 -5.24 3.64 -13.68
C LYS A 155 -5.65 2.33 -14.37
N GLU A 156 -5.82 2.36 -15.68
CA GLU A 156 -6.25 1.21 -16.48
C GLU A 156 -5.18 0.12 -16.54
N GLU A 157 -3.91 0.54 -16.60
CA GLU A 157 -2.78 -0.39 -16.56
C GLU A 157 -2.68 -1.08 -15.20
N LEU A 158 -2.87 -0.33 -14.11
CA LEU A 158 -2.86 -0.89 -12.76
C LEU A 158 -3.92 -1.97 -12.61
N ILE A 159 -5.15 -1.70 -13.03
CA ILE A 159 -6.25 -2.67 -12.99
C ILE A 159 -5.90 -3.90 -13.83
N THR A 160 -5.40 -3.69 -15.04
CA THR A 160 -5.03 -4.80 -15.94
C THR A 160 -3.93 -5.67 -15.36
N ARG A 161 -2.93 -5.06 -14.70
CA ARG A 161 -1.83 -5.80 -14.06
C ARG A 161 -2.27 -6.66 -12.89
N LEU A 162 -3.29 -6.21 -12.15
CA LEU A 162 -3.77 -6.88 -10.94
C LEU A 162 -4.99 -7.75 -11.19
N LYS A 163 -5.66 -7.60 -12.34
CA LYS A 163 -6.82 -8.40 -12.68
C LYS A 163 -6.43 -9.89 -12.71
N ASP A 164 -7.07 -10.62 -11.84
CA ASP A 164 -6.95 -12.06 -11.68
C ASP A 164 -8.36 -12.62 -11.50
N ASP A 165 -8.56 -13.91 -11.78
CA ASP A 165 -9.89 -14.54 -11.70
C ASP A 165 -10.51 -14.46 -10.30
N GLU A 166 -9.68 -14.19 -9.27
CA GLU A 166 -10.11 -14.13 -7.88
C GLU A 166 -9.74 -12.79 -7.19
N LEU A 167 -9.38 -11.74 -7.95
CA LEU A 167 -9.13 -10.41 -7.43
C LEU A 167 -9.91 -9.40 -8.28
N HIS A 168 -11.01 -8.92 -7.73
CA HIS A 168 -11.99 -8.10 -8.42
C HIS A 168 -11.80 -6.62 -8.09
N PHE A 169 -11.78 -5.78 -9.11
CA PHE A 169 -11.78 -4.33 -8.95
C PHE A 169 -13.11 -3.86 -8.36
N ILE A 170 -13.09 -3.03 -7.31
CA ILE A 170 -14.28 -2.48 -6.68
C ILE A 170 -14.54 -1.06 -7.19
N GLU A 171 -13.61 -0.13 -6.91
CA GLU A 171 -13.82 1.29 -7.19
C GLU A 171 -12.50 2.07 -7.28
N TYR A 172 -12.56 3.21 -7.94
CA TYR A 172 -11.55 4.26 -7.82
C TYR A 172 -11.84 5.15 -6.62
N ILE A 173 -10.78 5.59 -5.94
CA ILE A 173 -10.84 6.58 -4.86
C ILE A 173 -10.18 7.85 -5.36
N ASP A 174 -10.96 8.93 -5.44
CA ASP A 174 -10.44 10.25 -5.75
C ASP A 174 -9.66 10.80 -4.55
N ILE A 175 -8.34 10.84 -4.67
CA ILE A 175 -7.46 11.35 -3.61
C ILE A 175 -7.25 12.86 -3.83
N ASN A 176 -6.60 13.24 -4.92
CA ASN A 176 -6.42 14.62 -5.37
C ASN A 176 -5.89 14.63 -6.82
N GLU A 177 -5.50 15.79 -7.32
CA GLU A 177 -4.99 15.94 -8.70
C GLU A 177 -3.72 15.15 -9.01
N SER A 178 -2.97 14.73 -8.00
CA SER A 178 -1.66 14.06 -8.16
C SER A 178 -1.66 12.60 -7.73
N TYR A 179 -2.71 12.14 -7.05
CA TYR A 179 -2.82 10.78 -6.53
C TYR A 179 -4.20 10.20 -6.75
N TYR A 180 -4.25 8.92 -7.07
CA TYR A 180 -5.48 8.16 -7.14
C TYR A 180 -5.39 6.91 -6.27
N GLY A 181 -6.53 6.45 -5.80
CA GLY A 181 -6.68 5.19 -5.10
C GLY A 181 -7.45 4.18 -5.93
N VAL A 182 -7.18 2.90 -5.67
CA VAL A 182 -7.93 1.78 -6.25
C VAL A 182 -8.20 0.75 -5.18
N LYS A 183 -9.40 0.18 -5.17
CA LYS A 183 -9.76 -0.94 -4.30
C LYS A 183 -10.03 -2.20 -5.09
N PHE A 184 -9.62 -3.31 -4.49
CA PHE A 184 -9.92 -4.66 -4.94
C PHE A 184 -10.41 -5.52 -3.77
N THR A 185 -11.13 -6.60 -4.08
CA THR A 185 -11.51 -7.67 -3.16
C THR A 185 -11.35 -9.02 -3.84
N LYS A 186 -11.19 -10.09 -3.05
CA LYS A 186 -11.30 -11.46 -3.58
C LYS A 186 -12.71 -12.04 -3.49
N ASN A 187 -13.62 -11.34 -2.82
CA ASN A 187 -15.01 -11.79 -2.65
C ASN A 187 -15.86 -11.32 -3.83
N GLU A 188 -16.29 -12.25 -4.66
CA GLU A 188 -17.14 -11.99 -5.81
C GLU A 188 -18.52 -11.43 -5.41
N ASP A 189 -19.11 -11.92 -4.32
CA ASP A 189 -20.40 -11.41 -3.80
C ASP A 189 -20.28 -9.96 -3.33
N LEU A 190 -19.14 -9.59 -2.75
CA LEU A 190 -18.88 -8.21 -2.37
C LEU A 190 -18.73 -7.32 -3.61
N PHE A 191 -18.02 -7.79 -4.63
CA PHE A 191 -17.91 -7.12 -5.91
C PHE A 191 -19.28 -6.87 -6.55
N MET A 192 -20.16 -7.89 -6.60
CA MET A 192 -21.50 -7.80 -7.19
C MET A 192 -22.44 -6.82 -6.48
N ARG A 193 -22.14 -6.40 -5.24
CA ARG A 193 -22.95 -5.39 -4.52
C ARG A 193 -22.70 -3.95 -4.99
N PHE A 194 -21.64 -3.71 -5.76
CA PHE A 194 -21.27 -2.39 -6.28
C PHE A 194 -21.69 -2.19 -7.74
N TYR A 195 -22.25 -3.21 -8.36
CA TYR A 195 -22.80 -3.22 -9.71
C TYR A 195 -24.25 -3.73 -9.73
#